data_a5f6786feeae3efc257d997f2aada803
#
_entry.id   a5f6786feeae3efc257d997f2aada803
#
_cell.length_a   1.000
_cell.length_b   1.000
_cell.length_c   1.000
_cell.angle_alpha   90.00
_cell.angle_beta   90.00
_cell.angle_gamma   90.00
#
_symmetry.space_group_name_H-M   'P 1'
#
loop_
_entity.id
_entity.type
_entity.pdbx_description
1 polymer ?
#
loop_
_entity_poly.entity_id
_entity_poly.type
_entity_poly.pdbx_seq_one_letter_code
_entity_poly.pdbx_strand_id
1 'polypeptide(L)'
;VEEPMNLFRRSTLALALMAGPLLVVSTACKREDPQIQELTKKAAEADKASQQLNQVGGEQQKKLAQAGVNDIKPNTETMQLTDEQKKALEERIKNEKNSSYQALLQEVLDKDKEIKDINTKLAKLRSDLPRPDLARPNDSHYGLALRFLKKKGVPEAEAKKLVSHVAILDKLAPGFEVYHFYANGTYGTWVSQGHAKISPNDLMRQEREKVEGERDEAVAQNEKLQEEVLDLDSQKKKIEEEIVGLRSERTSLIEERAKLQSDNAAQVAKLNSLHFVVGKRETLKADGVIEIPVFAKDRAGKNWRDEVFNQSLDLRSAKTITIKAADLGLKKIGKVNVVPGSYVKDEHYKLAISEDKQTATVELINASRFKNDKVVFAVTE
;
A
#
# COMPACT_ATOMS: atom_id res chain seq x y z
N VAL A 1 16.43 -21.48 9.71
CA VAL A 1 15.81 -22.49 8.85
C VAL A 1 14.31 -22.45 9.14
N GLU A 2 13.57 -21.59 8.47
CA GLU A 2 12.11 -21.63 8.42
C GLU A 2 11.71 -21.28 6.99
N GLU A 3 11.03 -22.22 6.35
CA GLU A 3 10.50 -22.08 4.99
C GLU A 3 9.38 -21.02 4.94
N PRO A 4 9.32 -20.15 3.93
CA PRO A 4 8.14 -19.33 3.70
C PRO A 4 7.08 -20.14 2.95
N MET A 5 5.91 -20.25 3.58
CA MET A 5 4.68 -20.80 3.05
C MET A 5 4.27 -20.10 1.74
N ASN A 6 4.38 -20.84 0.65
CA ASN A 6 3.79 -20.51 -0.66
C ASN A 6 2.26 -20.58 -0.58
N LEU A 7 1.59 -19.45 -0.51
CA LEU A 7 0.14 -19.31 -0.59
C LEU A 7 -0.25 -18.29 -1.67
N PHE A 8 0.06 -18.62 -2.93
CA PHE A 8 -0.62 -18.01 -4.08
C PHE A 8 -0.97 -19.08 -5.10
N ARG A 9 -2.04 -19.83 -4.81
CA ARG A 9 -2.75 -20.59 -5.83
C ARG A 9 -3.50 -19.60 -6.73
N ARG A 10 -3.02 -19.44 -7.95
CA ARG A 10 -3.72 -18.78 -9.05
C ARG A 10 -5.01 -19.55 -9.33
N SER A 11 -6.15 -19.00 -8.86
CA SER A 11 -7.47 -19.39 -9.35
C SER A 11 -7.77 -18.51 -10.55
N THR A 12 -7.49 -19.00 -11.74
CA THR A 12 -8.04 -18.49 -12.99
C THR A 12 -9.53 -18.81 -12.99
N LEU A 13 -10.37 -17.88 -12.54
CA LEU A 13 -11.82 -17.95 -12.76
C LEU A 13 -12.09 -17.46 -14.18
N ALA A 14 -12.28 -18.39 -15.09
CA ALA A 14 -12.83 -18.12 -16.41
C ALA A 14 -14.29 -17.67 -16.23
N LEU A 15 -14.54 -16.36 -16.36
CA LEU A 15 -15.87 -15.79 -16.40
C LEU A 15 -16.45 -16.04 -17.80
N ALA A 16 -17.24 -17.09 -17.95
CA ALA A 16 -18.08 -17.31 -19.12
C ALA A 16 -19.22 -16.29 -19.07
N LEU A 17 -19.15 -15.25 -19.92
CA LEU A 17 -20.27 -14.35 -20.22
C LEU A 17 -21.32 -15.14 -20.99
N MET A 18 -22.33 -15.63 -20.31
CA MET A 18 -23.59 -16.03 -20.90
C MET A 18 -24.61 -14.91 -20.65
N ALA A 19 -24.79 -14.04 -21.65
CA ALA A 19 -25.93 -13.14 -21.73
C ALA A 19 -27.16 -13.95 -22.07
N GLY A 20 -27.88 -14.40 -21.04
CA GLY A 20 -29.25 -14.94 -21.15
C GLY A 20 -30.13 -14.15 -20.20
N PRO A 21 -31.43 -13.91 -20.57
CA PRO A 21 -32.34 -13.25 -19.64
C PRO A 21 -32.50 -14.18 -18.43
N LEU A 22 -31.94 -13.74 -17.30
CA LEU A 22 -32.09 -14.44 -16.02
C LEU A 22 -33.56 -14.26 -15.57
N LEU A 23 -34.44 -15.11 -16.09
CA LEU A 23 -35.57 -15.56 -15.33
C LEU A 23 -34.99 -16.30 -14.12
N VAL A 24 -34.84 -15.60 -13.00
CA VAL A 24 -34.59 -16.23 -11.71
C VAL A 24 -35.89 -16.97 -11.36
N VAL A 25 -36.03 -18.17 -11.90
CA VAL A 25 -36.93 -19.16 -11.35
C VAL A 25 -36.24 -19.67 -10.09
N SER A 26 -36.51 -19.00 -8.97
CA SER A 26 -36.24 -19.57 -7.66
C SER A 26 -37.12 -20.78 -7.49
N THR A 27 -36.58 -21.97 -7.76
CA THR A 27 -37.17 -23.26 -7.41
C THR A 27 -37.12 -23.45 -5.89
N ALA A 28 -37.86 -22.64 -5.16
CA ALA A 28 -38.35 -22.99 -3.84
C ALA A 28 -39.81 -23.42 -4.04
N CYS A 29 -40.06 -24.72 -4.16
CA CYS A 29 -41.39 -25.31 -4.22
C CYS A 29 -42.17 -25.04 -2.93
N LYS A 30 -42.70 -23.81 -2.78
CA LYS A 30 -43.97 -23.57 -2.12
C LYS A 30 -44.88 -23.02 -3.19
N ARG A 31 -45.96 -23.74 -3.47
CA ARG A 31 -47.05 -23.28 -4.36
C ARG A 31 -47.46 -21.89 -3.85
N GLU A 32 -47.20 -20.88 -4.62
CA GLU A 32 -47.77 -19.54 -4.38
C GLU A 32 -49.29 -19.73 -4.34
N ASP A 33 -49.94 -19.09 -3.38
CA ASP A 33 -51.39 -19.18 -3.24
C ASP A 33 -52.03 -18.66 -4.54
N PRO A 34 -52.95 -19.45 -5.20
CA PRO A 34 -53.54 -19.06 -6.47
C PRO A 34 -54.23 -17.69 -6.42
N GLN A 35 -54.82 -17.33 -5.26
CA GLN A 35 -55.46 -16.05 -5.06
C GLN A 35 -54.46 -14.89 -5.10
N ILE A 36 -53.28 -15.08 -4.50
CA ILE A 36 -52.21 -14.06 -4.51
C ILE A 36 -51.64 -13.94 -5.92
N GLN A 37 -51.45 -15.04 -6.64
CA GLN A 37 -50.98 -14.99 -8.03
C GLN A 37 -51.97 -14.23 -8.92
N GLU A 38 -53.30 -14.45 -8.77
CA GLU A 38 -54.32 -13.72 -9.51
C GLU A 38 -54.27 -12.21 -9.19
N LEU A 39 -54.20 -11.85 -7.92
CA LEU A 39 -54.13 -10.45 -7.50
C LEU A 39 -52.84 -9.75 -8.00
N THR A 40 -51.70 -10.43 -7.94
CA THR A 40 -50.42 -9.92 -8.46
C THR A 40 -50.51 -9.74 -9.98
N LYS A 41 -51.12 -10.67 -10.71
CA LYS A 41 -51.35 -10.56 -12.15
C LYS A 41 -52.24 -9.36 -12.47
N LYS A 42 -53.35 -9.17 -11.75
CA LYS A 42 -54.25 -8.02 -11.92
C LYS A 42 -53.51 -6.68 -11.62
N ALA A 43 -52.68 -6.63 -10.61
CA ALA A 43 -51.85 -5.46 -10.30
C ALA A 43 -50.86 -5.14 -11.42
N ALA A 44 -50.19 -6.17 -11.96
CA ALA A 44 -49.30 -6.03 -13.11
C ALA A 44 -50.02 -5.57 -14.37
N GLU A 45 -51.24 -6.06 -14.63
CA GLU A 45 -52.10 -5.63 -15.76
C GLU A 45 -52.57 -4.18 -15.58
N ALA A 46 -52.89 -3.76 -14.34
CA ALA A 46 -53.27 -2.39 -14.03
C ALA A 46 -52.05 -1.43 -14.23
N ASP A 47 -50.84 -1.86 -13.86
CA ASP A 47 -49.64 -1.08 -14.09
C ASP A 47 -49.33 -0.88 -15.59
N LYS A 48 -49.42 -1.98 -16.37
CA LYS A 48 -49.32 -1.90 -17.84
C LYS A 48 -50.38 -0.97 -18.45
N ALA A 49 -51.62 -1.03 -18.00
CA ALA A 49 -52.69 -0.15 -18.48
C ALA A 49 -52.40 1.30 -18.10
N SER A 50 -51.86 1.59 -16.91
CA SER A 50 -51.43 2.96 -16.51
C SER A 50 -50.28 3.46 -17.37
N GLN A 51 -49.32 2.62 -17.71
CA GLN A 51 -48.19 2.97 -18.60
C GLN A 51 -48.71 3.29 -20.03
N GLN A 52 -49.66 2.46 -20.55
CA GLN A 52 -50.29 2.71 -21.83
C GLN A 52 -51.10 4.03 -21.84
N LEU A 53 -51.82 4.33 -20.74
CA LEU A 53 -52.55 5.58 -20.58
C LEU A 53 -51.59 6.79 -20.69
N ASN A 54 -50.44 6.74 -19.98
CA ASN A 54 -49.47 7.83 -20.03
C ASN A 54 -48.84 7.99 -21.43
N GLN A 55 -48.56 6.88 -22.12
CA GLN A 55 -48.05 6.90 -23.48
C GLN A 55 -49.05 7.52 -24.47
N VAL A 56 -50.27 6.97 -24.50
CA VAL A 56 -51.33 7.43 -25.43
C VAL A 56 -51.72 8.88 -25.14
N GLY A 57 -51.83 9.27 -23.86
CA GLY A 57 -52.08 10.63 -23.44
C GLY A 57 -50.95 11.59 -23.83
N GLY A 58 -49.70 11.17 -23.72
CA GLY A 58 -48.55 11.92 -24.20
C GLY A 58 -48.53 12.11 -25.72
N GLU A 59 -48.91 11.07 -26.47
CA GLU A 59 -49.09 11.18 -27.94
C GLU A 59 -50.22 12.13 -28.31
N GLN A 60 -51.37 12.08 -27.62
CA GLN A 60 -52.49 12.98 -27.80
C GLN A 60 -52.06 14.43 -27.57
N GLN A 61 -51.35 14.75 -26.49
CA GLN A 61 -50.85 16.08 -26.20
C GLN A 61 -49.86 16.57 -27.26
N LYS A 62 -48.96 15.73 -27.76
CA LYS A 62 -48.04 16.08 -28.86
C LYS A 62 -48.83 16.45 -30.14
N LYS A 63 -49.87 15.71 -30.45
CA LYS A 63 -50.73 15.98 -31.65
C LYS A 63 -51.51 17.29 -31.48
N LEU A 64 -52.04 17.58 -30.30
CA LEU A 64 -52.69 18.87 -29.99
C LEU A 64 -51.67 20.02 -30.16
N ALA A 65 -50.46 19.88 -29.71
CA ALA A 65 -49.40 20.88 -29.86
C ALA A 65 -49.02 21.08 -31.35
N GLN A 66 -48.88 19.96 -32.11
CA GLN A 66 -48.61 20.01 -33.56
C GLN A 66 -49.72 20.69 -34.33
N ALA A 67 -50.99 20.51 -33.90
CA ALA A 67 -52.12 21.20 -34.45
C ALA A 67 -52.29 22.64 -33.98
N GLY A 68 -51.35 23.16 -33.15
CA GLY A 68 -51.46 24.53 -32.61
C GLY A 68 -52.64 24.75 -31.67
N VAL A 69 -53.25 23.66 -31.15
CA VAL A 69 -54.41 23.71 -30.27
C VAL A 69 -53.94 23.79 -28.83
N ASN A 70 -53.68 25.00 -28.34
CA ASN A 70 -53.13 25.22 -27.00
C ASN A 70 -54.18 25.48 -25.92
N ASP A 71 -55.42 25.71 -26.34
CA ASP A 71 -56.57 26.02 -25.49
C ASP A 71 -57.26 24.74 -24.95
N ILE A 72 -56.95 23.60 -25.53
CA ILE A 72 -57.51 22.32 -25.12
C ILE A 72 -56.45 21.56 -24.29
N LYS A 73 -56.77 21.32 -23.02
CA LYS A 73 -55.91 20.60 -22.09
C LYS A 73 -56.64 19.39 -21.53
N PRO A 74 -56.19 18.19 -21.84
CA PRO A 74 -56.77 16.97 -21.25
C PRO A 74 -56.70 16.96 -19.71
N ASN A 75 -57.56 16.23 -19.06
CA ASN A 75 -57.49 16.01 -17.62
C ASN A 75 -56.15 15.38 -17.22
N THR A 76 -55.51 15.90 -16.19
CA THR A 76 -54.15 15.46 -15.78
C THR A 76 -54.09 14.04 -15.22
N GLU A 77 -55.21 13.53 -14.67
CA GLU A 77 -55.25 12.15 -14.07
C GLU A 77 -55.76 11.12 -15.09
N THR A 78 -56.81 11.45 -15.78
CA THR A 78 -57.46 10.50 -16.74
C THR A 78 -56.95 10.70 -18.17
N MET A 79 -56.23 11.73 -18.46
CA MET A 79 -55.79 12.13 -19.82
C MET A 79 -56.92 12.34 -20.83
N GLN A 80 -58.18 12.31 -20.40
CA GLN A 80 -59.37 12.45 -21.24
C GLN A 80 -59.67 13.92 -21.52
N LEU A 81 -60.27 14.15 -22.70
CA LEU A 81 -60.90 15.37 -23.05
C LEU A 81 -62.30 15.49 -22.46
N THR A 82 -62.69 16.69 -22.04
CA THR A 82 -64.11 16.93 -21.65
C THR A 82 -65.04 16.89 -22.88
N ASP A 83 -66.31 16.70 -22.65
CA ASP A 83 -67.29 16.67 -23.76
C ASP A 83 -67.36 17.98 -24.51
N GLU A 84 -67.15 19.12 -23.82
CA GLU A 84 -67.06 20.45 -24.44
C GLU A 84 -65.81 20.54 -25.34
N GLN A 85 -64.65 20.02 -24.88
CA GLN A 85 -63.41 20.01 -25.66
C GLN A 85 -63.53 19.14 -26.91
N LYS A 86 -64.20 17.99 -26.81
CA LYS A 86 -64.48 17.10 -27.95
C LYS A 86 -65.35 17.83 -29.00
N LYS A 87 -66.48 18.42 -28.57
CA LYS A 87 -67.33 19.22 -29.46
C LYS A 87 -66.55 20.33 -30.14
N ALA A 88 -65.73 21.05 -29.41
CA ALA A 88 -64.92 22.12 -29.99
C ALA A 88 -63.93 21.58 -31.05
N LEU A 89 -63.33 20.41 -30.85
CA LEU A 89 -62.48 19.76 -31.85
C LEU A 89 -63.29 19.29 -33.07
N GLU A 90 -64.48 18.71 -32.88
CA GLU A 90 -65.35 18.26 -33.95
C GLU A 90 -65.82 19.46 -34.81
N GLU A 91 -66.16 20.60 -34.21
CA GLU A 91 -66.51 21.84 -34.93
C GLU A 91 -65.30 22.40 -35.70
N ARG A 92 -64.09 22.34 -35.12
CA ARG A 92 -62.86 22.76 -35.85
C ARG A 92 -62.61 21.84 -37.05
N ILE A 93 -62.78 20.51 -36.92
CA ILE A 93 -62.64 19.55 -38.02
C ILE A 93 -63.62 19.88 -39.15
N LYS A 94 -64.91 20.16 -38.82
CA LYS A 94 -65.94 20.47 -39.79
C LYS A 94 -65.64 21.77 -40.57
N ASN A 95 -65.05 22.76 -39.94
CA ASN A 95 -64.78 24.04 -40.49
C ASN A 95 -63.39 24.16 -41.14
N GLU A 96 -62.53 23.20 -40.96
CA GLU A 96 -61.15 23.17 -41.46
C GLU A 96 -61.16 22.77 -42.95
N LYS A 97 -60.39 23.51 -43.76
CA LYS A 97 -60.24 23.25 -45.20
C LYS A 97 -58.96 22.37 -45.50
N ASN A 98 -58.00 22.38 -44.61
CA ASN A 98 -56.78 21.64 -44.79
C ASN A 98 -56.98 20.20 -44.34
N SER A 99 -56.96 19.23 -45.29
CA SER A 99 -57.20 17.82 -45.05
C SER A 99 -56.14 17.18 -44.08
N SER A 100 -54.90 17.64 -44.13
CA SER A 100 -53.84 17.14 -43.22
C SER A 100 -54.07 17.61 -41.78
N TYR A 101 -54.59 18.81 -41.62
CA TYR A 101 -54.93 19.35 -40.30
C TYR A 101 -56.21 18.69 -39.76
N GLN A 102 -57.21 18.45 -40.60
CA GLN A 102 -58.41 17.65 -40.23
C GLN A 102 -58.02 16.25 -39.74
N ALA A 103 -57.12 15.57 -40.49
CA ALA A 103 -56.62 14.25 -40.11
C ALA A 103 -55.91 14.25 -38.74
N LEU A 104 -55.09 15.29 -38.48
CA LEU A 104 -54.37 15.42 -37.19
C LEU A 104 -55.34 15.63 -36.01
N LEU A 105 -56.38 16.48 -36.16
CA LEU A 105 -57.43 16.65 -35.15
C LEU A 105 -58.25 15.41 -34.95
N GLN A 106 -58.54 14.64 -36.01
CA GLN A 106 -59.27 13.38 -35.94
C GLN A 106 -58.49 12.35 -35.16
N GLU A 107 -57.15 12.28 -35.37
CA GLU A 107 -56.27 11.39 -34.57
C GLU A 107 -56.28 11.76 -33.08
N VAL A 108 -56.43 13.03 -32.71
CA VAL A 108 -56.60 13.43 -31.29
C VAL A 108 -57.85 12.83 -30.69
N LEU A 109 -59.02 12.88 -31.44
CA LEU A 109 -60.26 12.31 -30.98
C LEU A 109 -60.19 10.77 -30.90
N ASP A 110 -59.50 10.13 -31.84
CA ASP A 110 -59.34 8.67 -31.83
C ASP A 110 -58.43 8.23 -30.62
N LYS A 111 -57.41 8.99 -30.32
CA LYS A 111 -56.61 8.79 -29.10
C LYS A 111 -57.43 8.98 -27.82
N ASP A 112 -58.38 9.95 -27.80
CA ASP A 112 -59.28 10.14 -26.66
C ASP A 112 -60.20 8.90 -26.42
N LYS A 113 -60.69 8.27 -27.50
CA LYS A 113 -61.46 7.00 -27.39
C LYS A 113 -60.57 5.89 -26.81
N GLU A 114 -59.35 5.73 -27.31
CA GLU A 114 -58.38 4.75 -26.80
C GLU A 114 -58.12 5.00 -25.31
N ILE A 115 -57.90 6.25 -24.89
CA ILE A 115 -57.72 6.68 -23.49
C ILE A 115 -58.94 6.30 -22.64
N LYS A 116 -60.16 6.51 -23.14
CA LYS A 116 -61.40 6.14 -22.45
C LYS A 116 -61.49 4.61 -22.20
N ASP A 117 -61.15 3.82 -23.21
CA ASP A 117 -61.14 2.34 -23.08
C ASP A 117 -60.09 1.86 -22.07
N ILE A 118 -58.90 2.43 -22.11
CA ILE A 118 -57.83 2.13 -21.13
C ILE A 118 -58.28 2.51 -19.70
N ASN A 119 -58.88 3.71 -19.50
CA ASN A 119 -59.39 4.12 -18.20
C ASN A 119 -60.50 3.20 -17.70
N THR A 120 -61.40 2.73 -18.55
CA THR A 120 -62.47 1.78 -18.19
C THR A 120 -61.87 0.44 -17.73
N LYS A 121 -60.89 -0.07 -18.49
CA LYS A 121 -60.14 -1.29 -18.10
C LYS A 121 -59.40 -1.10 -16.79
N LEU A 122 -58.72 0.05 -16.61
CA LEU A 122 -57.97 0.39 -15.41
C LEU A 122 -58.87 0.47 -14.17
N ALA A 123 -60.05 1.13 -14.31
CA ALA A 123 -61.04 1.21 -13.23
C ALA A 123 -61.52 -0.17 -12.79
N LYS A 124 -61.80 -1.06 -13.74
CA LYS A 124 -62.17 -2.43 -13.44
C LYS A 124 -61.07 -3.22 -12.72
N LEU A 125 -59.82 -3.17 -13.21
CA LEU A 125 -58.71 -3.84 -12.58
C LEU A 125 -58.45 -3.31 -11.15
N ARG A 126 -58.53 -2.00 -10.97
CA ARG A 126 -58.35 -1.37 -9.65
C ARG A 126 -59.46 -1.68 -8.64
N SER A 127 -60.70 -1.88 -9.13
CA SER A 127 -61.82 -2.29 -8.25
C SER A 127 -61.64 -3.68 -7.62
N ASP A 128 -60.91 -4.55 -8.32
CA ASP A 128 -60.61 -5.91 -7.86
C ASP A 128 -59.39 -5.98 -6.94
N LEU A 129 -58.62 -4.92 -6.83
CA LEU A 129 -57.42 -4.86 -6.04
C LEU A 129 -57.67 -4.24 -4.65
N PRO A 130 -56.93 -4.66 -3.59
CA PRO A 130 -56.96 -3.95 -2.33
C PRO A 130 -56.37 -2.52 -2.52
N ARG A 131 -56.71 -1.63 -1.60
CA ARG A 131 -56.12 -0.28 -1.61
C ARG A 131 -54.63 -0.36 -1.40
N PRO A 132 -53.80 0.30 -2.27
CA PRO A 132 -52.38 0.30 -2.09
C PRO A 132 -51.95 1.22 -0.94
N ASP A 133 -50.82 0.93 -0.34
CA ASP A 133 -50.10 1.90 0.50
C ASP A 133 -49.31 2.82 -0.40
N LEU A 134 -49.48 4.15 -0.21
CA LEU A 134 -48.73 5.16 -0.97
C LEU A 134 -47.37 5.37 -0.29
N ALA A 135 -46.30 5.15 -1.03
CA ALA A 135 -44.95 5.34 -0.53
C ALA A 135 -44.67 6.85 -0.26
N ARG A 136 -44.20 7.15 0.92
CA ARG A 136 -43.78 8.48 1.38
C ARG A 136 -42.25 8.58 1.37
N PRO A 137 -41.67 9.79 1.47
CA PRO A 137 -40.24 9.94 1.70
C PRO A 137 -39.79 9.10 2.91
N ASN A 138 -38.72 8.35 2.75
CA ASN A 138 -38.12 7.44 3.74
C ASN A 138 -38.93 6.17 4.07
N ASP A 139 -40.03 5.88 3.38
CA ASP A 139 -40.65 4.56 3.46
C ASP A 139 -39.78 3.52 2.72
N SER A 140 -39.67 2.33 3.30
CA SER A 140 -39.07 1.17 2.63
C SER A 140 -40.15 0.14 2.30
N HIS A 141 -40.00 -0.59 1.19
CA HIS A 141 -40.92 -1.65 0.82
C HIS A 141 -41.05 -2.69 1.94
N TYR A 142 -39.91 -3.08 2.52
CA TYR A 142 -39.86 -3.99 3.68
C TYR A 142 -40.66 -3.45 4.88
N GLY A 143 -40.48 -2.18 5.21
CA GLY A 143 -41.19 -1.54 6.32
C GLY A 143 -42.70 -1.47 6.11
N LEU A 144 -43.14 -1.17 4.87
CA LEU A 144 -44.56 -1.17 4.51
C LEU A 144 -45.17 -2.58 4.60
N ALA A 145 -44.46 -3.59 4.09
CA ALA A 145 -44.86 -4.99 4.15
C ALA A 145 -45.03 -5.48 5.60
N LEU A 146 -44.07 -5.22 6.46
CA LEU A 146 -44.17 -5.58 7.89
C LEU A 146 -45.32 -4.86 8.57
N ARG A 147 -45.53 -3.59 8.29
CA ARG A 147 -46.63 -2.79 8.85
C ARG A 147 -47.99 -3.35 8.44
N PHE A 148 -48.13 -3.73 7.18
CA PHE A 148 -49.34 -4.36 6.65
C PHE A 148 -49.60 -5.72 7.33
N LEU A 149 -48.62 -6.60 7.38
CA LEU A 149 -48.77 -7.95 8.00
C LEU A 149 -49.11 -7.84 9.50
N LYS A 150 -48.47 -6.89 10.21
CA LYS A 150 -48.79 -6.59 11.61
C LYS A 150 -50.29 -6.16 11.78
N LYS A 151 -50.80 -5.31 10.88
CA LYS A 151 -52.23 -4.92 10.87
C LYS A 151 -53.16 -6.11 10.63
N LYS A 152 -52.68 -7.14 9.92
CA LYS A 152 -53.42 -8.42 9.70
C LYS A 152 -53.31 -9.41 10.87
N GLY A 153 -52.63 -9.04 11.96
CA GLY A 153 -52.43 -9.88 13.12
C GLY A 153 -51.34 -10.93 13.01
N VAL A 154 -50.48 -10.82 12.03
CA VAL A 154 -49.33 -11.76 11.83
C VAL A 154 -48.25 -11.44 12.84
N PRO A 155 -47.76 -12.41 13.63
CA PRO A 155 -46.63 -12.21 14.54
C PRO A 155 -45.39 -11.71 13.81
N GLU A 156 -44.57 -10.85 14.46
CA GLU A 156 -43.43 -10.21 13.80
C GLU A 156 -42.40 -11.18 13.23
N ALA A 157 -42.12 -12.28 13.92
CA ALA A 157 -41.17 -13.30 13.46
C ALA A 157 -41.68 -13.99 12.18
N GLU A 158 -43.00 -14.26 12.13
CA GLU A 158 -43.64 -14.85 10.96
C GLU A 158 -43.74 -13.84 9.81
N ALA A 159 -44.08 -12.59 10.10
CA ALA A 159 -44.10 -11.50 9.12
C ALA A 159 -42.74 -11.33 8.45
N LYS A 160 -41.64 -11.29 9.21
CA LYS A 160 -40.28 -11.24 8.67
C LYS A 160 -39.96 -12.41 7.75
N LYS A 161 -40.39 -13.62 8.15
CA LYS A 161 -40.25 -14.83 7.32
C LYS A 161 -41.08 -14.77 6.04
N LEU A 162 -42.28 -14.27 6.09
CA LEU A 162 -43.14 -14.11 4.90
C LEU A 162 -42.54 -13.11 3.91
N VAL A 163 -42.06 -11.96 4.42
CA VAL A 163 -41.47 -10.92 3.60
C VAL A 163 -40.13 -11.36 2.96
N SER A 164 -39.36 -12.22 3.63
CA SER A 164 -38.11 -12.74 3.06
C SER A 164 -38.32 -13.72 1.86
N HIS A 165 -39.55 -14.15 1.61
CA HIS A 165 -39.86 -15.05 0.49
C HIS A 165 -40.44 -14.34 -0.76
N VAL A 166 -40.60 -13.02 -0.70
CA VAL A 166 -41.08 -12.21 -1.82
C VAL A 166 -40.02 -11.23 -2.30
N ALA A 167 -40.13 -10.83 -3.56
CA ALA A 167 -39.26 -9.80 -4.12
C ALA A 167 -39.59 -8.42 -3.49
N ILE A 168 -38.63 -7.84 -2.82
CA ILE A 168 -38.73 -6.52 -2.21
C ILE A 168 -37.84 -5.55 -3.00
N LEU A 169 -38.35 -4.37 -3.28
CA LEU A 169 -37.56 -3.27 -3.81
C LEU A 169 -36.71 -2.64 -2.69
N ASP A 170 -35.43 -2.48 -2.92
CA ASP A 170 -34.51 -1.87 -1.95
C ASP A 170 -34.87 -0.40 -1.66
N LYS A 171 -35.35 0.30 -2.69
CA LYS A 171 -35.77 1.70 -2.59
C LYS A 171 -37.16 1.90 -3.15
N LEU A 172 -37.92 2.81 -2.55
CA LEU A 172 -39.19 3.29 -3.04
C LEU A 172 -39.07 4.78 -3.39
N ALA A 173 -39.58 5.16 -4.54
CA ALA A 173 -39.77 6.58 -4.84
C ALA A 173 -41.09 7.06 -4.18
N PRO A 174 -41.12 8.30 -3.65
CA PRO A 174 -42.33 8.90 -3.18
C PRO A 174 -43.40 8.92 -4.27
N GLY A 175 -44.60 8.45 -3.94
CA GLY A 175 -45.71 8.33 -4.89
C GLY A 175 -45.88 6.93 -5.54
N PHE A 176 -44.97 5.98 -5.27
CA PHE A 176 -45.22 4.58 -5.64
C PHE A 176 -46.41 4.03 -4.87
N GLU A 177 -47.23 3.25 -5.54
CA GLU A 177 -48.35 2.47 -4.99
C GLU A 177 -47.87 1.06 -4.68
N VAL A 178 -47.92 0.68 -3.41
CA VAL A 178 -47.47 -0.65 -2.94
C VAL A 178 -48.72 -1.46 -2.58
N TYR A 179 -49.00 -2.47 -3.35
CA TYR A 179 -50.08 -3.41 -3.12
C TYR A 179 -49.56 -4.56 -2.24
N HIS A 180 -50.36 -4.91 -1.23
CA HIS A 180 -50.06 -6.02 -0.33
C HIS A 180 -51.18 -7.04 -0.36
N PHE A 181 -50.85 -8.27 -0.50
CA PHE A 181 -51.76 -9.42 -0.55
C PHE A 181 -51.44 -10.39 0.58
N TYR A 182 -52.44 -10.81 1.32
CA TYR A 182 -52.27 -11.83 2.36
C TYR A 182 -53.48 -12.77 2.38
N ALA A 183 -53.26 -14.03 2.05
CA ALA A 183 -54.26 -15.08 2.06
C ALA A 183 -53.62 -16.42 2.44
N ASN A 184 -54.34 -17.23 3.22
CA ASN A 184 -53.95 -18.61 3.56
C ASN A 184 -52.50 -18.74 4.12
N GLY A 185 -52.03 -17.76 4.91
CA GLY A 185 -50.67 -17.75 5.46
C GLY A 185 -49.58 -17.45 4.44
N THR A 186 -49.94 -16.97 3.25
CA THR A 186 -49.00 -16.56 2.18
C THR A 186 -49.10 -15.05 1.99
N TYR A 187 -47.96 -14.43 1.71
CA TYR A 187 -47.84 -12.99 1.44
C TYR A 187 -47.31 -12.76 0.04
N GLY A 188 -47.86 -11.76 -0.63
CA GLY A 188 -47.40 -11.26 -1.93
C GLY A 188 -47.45 -9.74 -1.96
N THR A 189 -46.72 -9.15 -2.86
CA THR A 189 -46.67 -7.69 -3.01
C THR A 189 -46.40 -7.31 -4.46
N TRP A 190 -46.87 -6.14 -4.84
CA TRP A 190 -46.60 -5.51 -6.14
C TRP A 190 -46.39 -4.03 -5.95
N VAL A 191 -45.41 -3.47 -6.67
CA VAL A 191 -45.12 -2.00 -6.67
C VAL A 191 -45.45 -1.45 -8.04
N SER A 192 -46.37 -0.52 -8.08
CA SER A 192 -46.73 0.25 -9.26
C SER A 192 -46.13 1.66 -9.20
N GLN A 193 -45.99 2.27 -10.35
CA GLN A 193 -45.51 3.65 -10.45
C GLN A 193 -46.41 4.64 -9.71
N GLY A 194 -47.74 4.44 -9.71
CA GLY A 194 -48.68 5.35 -9.11
C GLY A 194 -48.48 6.78 -9.62
N HIS A 195 -48.30 7.69 -8.67
CA HIS A 195 -48.07 9.12 -8.96
C HIS A 195 -46.59 9.51 -9.03
N ALA A 196 -45.65 8.55 -8.92
CA ALA A 196 -44.23 8.85 -8.98
C ALA A 196 -43.79 9.23 -10.40
N LYS A 197 -42.74 10.06 -10.47
CA LYS A 197 -42.16 10.52 -11.75
C LYS A 197 -41.32 9.45 -12.45
N ILE A 198 -40.98 8.39 -11.77
CA ILE A 198 -40.15 7.29 -12.26
C ILE A 198 -40.88 5.97 -12.08
N SER A 199 -40.68 5.03 -13.00
CA SER A 199 -41.22 3.67 -12.82
C SER A 199 -40.35 2.84 -11.87
N PRO A 200 -40.91 1.80 -11.22
CA PRO A 200 -40.12 0.87 -10.40
C PRO A 200 -38.96 0.23 -11.17
N ASN A 201 -39.18 -0.13 -12.44
CA ASN A 201 -38.14 -0.72 -13.30
C ASN A 201 -37.03 0.27 -13.63
N ASP A 202 -37.37 1.53 -13.90
CA ASP A 202 -36.38 2.56 -14.19
C ASP A 202 -35.54 2.89 -12.93
N LEU A 203 -36.19 2.93 -11.77
CA LEU A 203 -35.49 3.12 -10.51
C LEU A 203 -34.48 1.98 -10.26
N MET A 204 -34.90 0.72 -10.44
CA MET A 204 -34.02 -0.44 -10.30
C MET A 204 -32.87 -0.40 -11.31
N ARG A 205 -33.13 0.06 -12.56
CA ARG A 205 -32.08 0.22 -13.57
C ARG A 205 -31.08 1.26 -13.15
N GLN A 206 -31.52 2.43 -12.70
CA GLN A 206 -30.62 3.51 -12.23
C GLN A 206 -29.77 3.07 -11.04
N GLU A 207 -30.36 2.35 -10.06
CA GLU A 207 -29.60 1.82 -8.93
C GLU A 207 -28.57 0.77 -9.36
N ARG A 208 -28.93 -0.09 -10.32
CA ARG A 208 -27.99 -1.06 -10.90
C ARG A 208 -26.83 -0.38 -11.61
N GLU A 209 -27.12 0.57 -12.50
CA GLU A 209 -26.09 1.34 -13.23
C GLU A 209 -25.17 2.05 -12.27
N LYS A 210 -25.71 2.60 -11.17
CA LYS A 210 -24.90 3.23 -10.12
C LYS A 210 -23.98 2.24 -9.44
N VAL A 211 -24.48 1.08 -9.01
CA VAL A 211 -23.68 0.04 -8.34
C VAL A 211 -22.63 -0.55 -9.30
N GLU A 212 -23.00 -0.73 -10.58
CA GLU A 212 -22.04 -1.17 -11.61
C GLU A 212 -20.93 -0.15 -11.81
N GLY A 213 -21.25 1.15 -11.85
CA GLY A 213 -20.24 2.21 -11.91
C GLY A 213 -19.31 2.23 -10.70
N GLU A 214 -19.88 2.17 -9.48
CA GLU A 214 -19.08 2.09 -8.24
C GLU A 214 -18.17 0.86 -8.20
N ARG A 215 -18.67 -0.28 -8.70
CA ARG A 215 -17.86 -1.50 -8.85
C ARG A 215 -16.70 -1.31 -9.82
N ASP A 216 -16.98 -0.75 -10.99
CA ASP A 216 -15.97 -0.58 -12.03
C ASP A 216 -14.88 0.41 -11.59
N GLU A 217 -15.26 1.48 -10.88
CA GLU A 217 -14.32 2.40 -10.24
C GLU A 217 -13.46 1.68 -9.18
N ALA A 218 -14.08 0.86 -8.34
CA ALA A 218 -13.36 0.09 -7.32
C ALA A 218 -12.40 -0.95 -7.94
N VAL A 219 -12.78 -1.58 -9.05
CA VAL A 219 -11.90 -2.50 -9.80
C VAL A 219 -10.70 -1.75 -10.36
N ALA A 220 -10.93 -0.61 -11.03
CA ALA A 220 -9.85 0.22 -11.59
C ALA A 220 -8.89 0.73 -10.51
N GLN A 221 -9.41 1.14 -9.34
CA GLN A 221 -8.57 1.51 -8.20
C GLN A 221 -7.76 0.33 -7.66
N ASN A 222 -8.36 -0.86 -7.62
CA ASN A 222 -7.66 -2.07 -7.16
C ASN A 222 -6.52 -2.46 -8.10
N GLU A 223 -6.75 -2.41 -9.41
CA GLU A 223 -5.70 -2.65 -10.42
C GLU A 223 -4.53 -1.68 -10.27
N LYS A 224 -4.83 -0.39 -10.12
CA LYS A 224 -3.80 0.63 -9.88
C LYS A 224 -3.00 0.39 -8.60
N LEU A 225 -3.68 0.05 -7.50
CA LEU A 225 -3.01 -0.28 -6.25
C LEU A 225 -2.15 -1.54 -6.36
N GLN A 226 -2.57 -2.53 -7.14
CA GLN A 226 -1.77 -3.73 -7.40
C GLN A 226 -0.48 -3.41 -8.17
N GLU A 227 -0.55 -2.53 -9.18
CA GLU A 227 0.64 -2.05 -9.90
C GLU A 227 1.60 -1.31 -8.96
N GLU A 228 1.08 -0.43 -8.09
CA GLU A 228 1.88 0.30 -7.11
C GLU A 228 2.57 -0.66 -6.11
N VAL A 229 1.86 -1.68 -5.63
CA VAL A 229 2.42 -2.71 -4.74
C VAL A 229 3.56 -3.47 -5.43
N LEU A 230 3.41 -3.82 -6.72
CA LEU A 230 4.47 -4.50 -7.48
C LEU A 230 5.70 -3.61 -7.65
N ASP A 231 5.50 -2.33 -7.94
CA ASP A 231 6.61 -1.37 -8.06
C ASP A 231 7.34 -1.18 -6.72
N LEU A 232 6.59 -1.00 -5.64
CA LEU A 232 7.16 -0.89 -4.29
C LEU A 232 7.92 -2.16 -3.86
N ASP A 233 7.44 -3.35 -4.21
CA ASP A 233 8.16 -4.59 -3.93
C ASP A 233 9.47 -4.69 -4.73
N SER A 234 9.45 -4.22 -5.99
CA SER A 234 10.66 -4.11 -6.82
C SER A 234 11.68 -3.14 -6.22
N GLN A 235 11.23 -1.95 -5.80
CA GLN A 235 12.09 -0.96 -5.15
C GLN A 235 12.66 -1.49 -3.84
N LYS A 236 11.85 -2.15 -3.03
CA LYS A 236 12.29 -2.80 -1.79
C LYS A 236 13.41 -3.79 -2.03
N LYS A 237 13.29 -4.67 -3.03
CA LYS A 237 14.33 -5.65 -3.38
C LYS A 237 15.65 -4.97 -3.77
N LYS A 238 15.59 -3.91 -4.58
CA LYS A 238 16.80 -3.13 -4.94
C LYS A 238 17.47 -2.52 -3.73
N ILE A 239 16.69 -1.94 -2.82
CA ILE A 239 17.22 -1.38 -1.57
C ILE A 239 17.83 -2.46 -0.68
N GLU A 240 17.22 -3.63 -0.57
CA GLU A 240 17.77 -4.77 0.17
C GLU A 240 19.11 -5.25 -0.39
N GLU A 241 19.24 -5.34 -1.72
CA GLU A 241 20.50 -5.68 -2.39
C GLU A 241 21.57 -4.62 -2.15
N GLU A 242 21.23 -3.33 -2.22
CA GLU A 242 22.14 -2.23 -1.93
C GLU A 242 22.62 -2.26 -0.48
N ILE A 243 21.71 -2.52 0.47
CA ILE A 243 22.08 -2.66 1.89
C ILE A 243 23.06 -3.80 2.09
N VAL A 244 22.88 -4.94 1.42
CA VAL A 244 23.82 -6.07 1.49
C VAL A 244 25.19 -5.66 0.94
N GLY A 245 25.22 -4.99 -0.21
CA GLY A 245 26.45 -4.46 -0.81
C GLY A 245 27.19 -3.49 0.12
N LEU A 246 26.49 -2.48 0.65
CA LEU A 246 27.05 -1.51 1.58
C LEU A 246 27.56 -2.11 2.89
N ARG A 247 26.91 -3.15 3.40
CA ARG A 247 27.38 -3.90 4.58
C ARG A 247 28.69 -4.62 4.30
N SER A 248 28.81 -5.26 3.13
CA SER A 248 30.05 -5.94 2.71
C SER A 248 31.20 -4.94 2.55
N GLU A 249 30.96 -3.82 1.86
CA GLU A 249 31.95 -2.75 1.68
C GLU A 249 32.39 -2.18 3.04
N ARG A 250 31.44 -1.91 3.94
CA ARG A 250 31.75 -1.44 5.30
C ARG A 250 32.66 -2.40 6.04
N THR A 251 32.40 -3.69 5.92
CA THR A 251 33.24 -4.71 6.59
C THR A 251 34.65 -4.69 6.02
N SER A 252 34.82 -4.65 4.71
CA SER A 252 36.11 -4.56 4.03
C SER A 252 36.88 -3.29 4.44
N LEU A 253 36.20 -2.14 4.48
CA LEU A 253 36.83 -0.89 4.91
C LEU A 253 37.25 -0.89 6.39
N ILE A 254 36.52 -1.57 7.25
CA ILE A 254 36.91 -1.74 8.67
C ILE A 254 38.18 -2.57 8.78
N GLU A 255 38.28 -3.68 8.02
CA GLU A 255 39.46 -4.55 8.00
C GLU A 255 40.69 -3.81 7.44
N GLU A 256 40.53 -3.09 6.31
CA GLU A 256 41.59 -2.28 5.73
C GLU A 256 42.05 -1.21 6.67
N ARG A 257 41.13 -0.50 7.32
CA ARG A 257 41.49 0.51 8.34
C ARG A 257 42.27 -0.10 9.49
N ALA A 258 41.86 -1.24 10.00
CA ALA A 258 42.56 -1.93 11.09
C ALA A 258 43.97 -2.31 10.66
N LYS A 259 44.17 -2.83 9.45
CA LYS A 259 45.46 -3.16 8.87
C LYS A 259 46.35 -1.90 8.74
N LEU A 260 45.81 -0.85 8.13
CA LEU A 260 46.55 0.43 7.97
C LEU A 260 46.95 1.03 9.32
N GLN A 261 46.11 0.95 10.34
CA GLN A 261 46.42 1.39 11.69
C GLN A 261 47.55 0.58 12.30
N SER A 262 47.54 -0.74 12.16
CA SER A 262 48.59 -1.65 12.61
C SER A 262 49.91 -1.37 11.91
N ASP A 263 49.89 -1.25 10.58
CA ASP A 263 51.09 -0.98 9.76
C ASP A 263 51.69 0.41 10.11
N ASN A 264 50.83 1.41 10.29
CA ASN A 264 51.29 2.73 10.70
C ASN A 264 51.92 2.70 12.10
N ALA A 265 51.27 2.00 13.05
CA ALA A 265 51.84 1.86 14.41
C ALA A 265 53.20 1.15 14.37
N ALA A 266 53.36 0.12 13.57
CA ALA A 266 54.62 -0.59 13.38
C ALA A 266 55.69 0.30 12.73
N GLN A 267 55.35 1.04 11.69
CA GLN A 267 56.24 1.99 11.04
C GLN A 267 56.69 3.12 12.00
N VAL A 268 55.73 3.68 12.73
CA VAL A 268 56.03 4.73 13.72
C VAL A 268 56.88 4.19 14.85
N ALA A 269 56.66 2.96 15.30
CA ALA A 269 57.53 2.32 16.27
C ALA A 269 58.97 2.16 15.73
N LYS A 270 59.09 1.63 14.50
CA LYS A 270 60.39 1.46 13.83
C LYS A 270 61.13 2.79 13.67
N LEU A 271 60.47 3.83 13.21
CA LEU A 271 61.08 5.17 13.05
C LEU A 271 61.49 5.82 14.37
N ASN A 272 60.89 5.43 15.48
CA ASN A 272 61.23 5.97 16.81
C ASN A 272 62.06 5.00 17.65
N SER A 273 62.52 3.91 17.10
CA SER A 273 63.32 2.93 17.82
C SER A 273 64.82 3.25 17.70
N LEU A 274 65.54 2.99 18.78
CA LEU A 274 66.97 2.83 18.76
C LEU A 274 67.28 1.32 18.70
N HIS A 275 68.04 0.89 17.68
CA HIS A 275 68.55 -0.44 17.61
C HIS A 275 69.92 -0.53 18.24
N PHE A 276 70.12 -1.49 19.12
CA PHE A 276 71.39 -1.53 19.81
C PHE A 276 71.84 -2.97 20.12
N VAL A 277 73.11 -3.11 20.38
CA VAL A 277 73.71 -4.31 20.93
C VAL A 277 74.57 -3.97 22.12
N VAL A 278 74.53 -4.79 23.11
CA VAL A 278 75.44 -4.70 24.32
C VAL A 278 76.33 -5.92 24.32
N GLY A 279 77.64 -5.71 24.47
CA GLY A 279 78.59 -6.81 24.48
C GLY A 279 79.92 -6.45 25.08
N LYS A 280 80.72 -7.47 25.35
CA LYS A 280 82.13 -7.24 25.75
C LYS A 280 82.91 -6.55 24.62
N ARG A 281 83.64 -5.52 24.93
CA ARG A 281 84.37 -4.72 23.93
C ARG A 281 85.35 -5.57 23.10
N GLU A 282 86.00 -6.58 23.71
CA GLU A 282 86.89 -7.47 23.01
C GLU A 282 86.18 -8.46 22.09
N THR A 283 84.98 -9.01 22.50
CA THR A 283 84.14 -9.88 21.68
C THR A 283 83.64 -9.12 20.50
N LEU A 284 83.05 -7.95 20.72
CA LEU A 284 82.51 -7.10 19.64
C LEU A 284 83.61 -6.67 18.63
N LYS A 285 84.90 -6.51 19.09
CA LYS A 285 86.00 -6.32 18.18
C LYS A 285 86.36 -7.57 17.40
N ALA A 286 86.44 -8.72 18.07
CA ALA A 286 86.72 -10.02 17.43
C ALA A 286 85.69 -10.33 16.36
N ASP A 287 84.39 -10.07 16.62
CA ASP A 287 83.29 -10.25 15.71
C ASP A 287 83.24 -9.20 14.59
N GLY A 288 84.14 -8.21 14.62
CA GLY A 288 84.22 -7.14 13.66
C GLY A 288 83.07 -6.12 13.69
N VAL A 289 82.31 -6.10 14.78
CA VAL A 289 81.17 -5.17 14.99
C VAL A 289 81.76 -3.76 15.31
N ILE A 290 82.85 -3.70 16.05
CA ILE A 290 83.56 -2.42 16.33
C ILE A 290 85.03 -2.54 15.95
N GLU A 291 85.60 -1.44 15.62
CA GLU A 291 87.07 -1.24 15.49
C GLU A 291 87.55 -0.38 16.65
N ILE A 292 88.69 -0.82 17.21
CA ILE A 292 89.39 -0.12 18.33
C ILE A 292 90.69 0.46 17.83
N PRO A 293 90.65 1.73 17.42
CA PRO A 293 91.91 2.43 17.01
C PRO A 293 92.79 2.75 18.21
N VAL A 294 94.13 2.84 18.00
CA VAL A 294 95.09 3.03 19.07
C VAL A 294 94.96 4.46 19.68
N PHE A 295 94.64 5.47 18.85
CA PHE A 295 94.62 6.85 19.30
C PHE A 295 93.29 7.59 19.03
N ALA A 296 92.20 6.86 18.84
CA ALA A 296 90.86 7.43 18.55
C ALA A 296 89.75 6.68 19.32
N LYS A 297 88.50 7.23 19.28
CA LYS A 297 87.32 6.59 19.84
C LYS A 297 86.95 5.33 19.01
N ASP A 298 86.39 4.37 19.69
CA ASP A 298 85.83 3.18 19.03
C ASP A 298 84.84 3.59 17.91
N ARG A 299 84.91 2.87 16.79
CA ARG A 299 84.11 3.16 15.59
C ARG A 299 83.41 1.89 15.05
N ALA A 300 82.44 2.06 14.17
CA ALA A 300 81.74 0.94 13.50
C ALA A 300 82.77 0.09 12.75
N GLY A 301 82.67 -1.21 12.92
CA GLY A 301 83.46 -2.22 12.25
C GLY A 301 82.85 -2.72 10.93
N LYS A 302 83.59 -3.66 10.29
CA LYS A 302 83.11 -4.24 8.97
C LYS A 302 81.80 -5.02 9.05
N ASN A 303 81.47 -5.56 10.22
CA ASN A 303 80.26 -6.34 10.45
C ASN A 303 79.13 -5.53 11.10
N TRP A 304 79.01 -4.24 10.78
CA TRP A 304 77.95 -3.37 11.21
C TRP A 304 76.67 -3.63 10.38
N ARG A 305 76.01 -4.79 10.63
CA ARG A 305 74.83 -5.28 9.93
C ARG A 305 73.61 -5.27 10.84
N ASP A 306 72.40 -5.20 10.27
CA ASP A 306 71.17 -5.11 11.05
C ASP A 306 70.97 -6.29 12.02
N GLU A 307 71.39 -7.48 11.63
CA GLU A 307 71.24 -8.70 12.42
C GLU A 307 72.01 -8.66 13.74
N VAL A 308 73.03 -7.83 13.81
CA VAL A 308 73.86 -7.69 15.04
C VAL A 308 73.11 -6.89 16.09
N PHE A 309 72.28 -5.97 15.71
CA PHE A 309 71.49 -5.09 16.61
C PHE A 309 70.21 -5.78 17.05
N ASN A 310 70.33 -6.78 17.89
CA ASN A 310 69.26 -7.67 18.32
C ASN A 310 68.35 -7.11 19.41
N GLN A 311 68.62 -5.91 19.89
CA GLN A 311 67.79 -5.21 20.87
C GLN A 311 67.26 -3.92 20.27
N SER A 312 66.04 -3.54 20.66
CA SER A 312 65.43 -2.28 20.26
C SER A 312 64.77 -1.57 21.44
N LEU A 313 64.84 -0.26 21.44
CA LEU A 313 64.22 0.57 22.45
C LEU A 313 63.33 1.60 21.76
N ASP A 314 62.01 1.56 22.02
CA ASP A 314 61.10 2.60 21.56
C ASP A 314 61.32 3.88 22.40
N LEU A 315 61.92 4.88 21.76
CA LEU A 315 62.30 6.13 22.41
C LEU A 315 61.11 7.00 22.86
N ARG A 316 59.90 6.61 22.49
CA ARG A 316 58.66 7.26 22.97
C ARG A 316 58.29 6.79 24.36
N SER A 317 58.57 5.51 24.65
CA SER A 317 58.16 4.84 25.88
C SER A 317 59.28 4.73 26.90
N ALA A 318 60.57 4.63 26.46
CA ALA A 318 61.69 4.50 27.32
C ALA A 318 62.90 5.25 26.79
N LYS A 319 63.69 5.78 27.69
CA LYS A 319 64.94 6.53 27.39
C LYS A 319 66.17 5.97 28.13
N THR A 320 66.00 4.88 28.79
CA THR A 320 67.06 4.31 29.67
C THR A 320 67.37 2.90 29.25
N ILE A 321 68.64 2.56 29.14
CA ILE A 321 69.14 1.22 28.87
C ILE A 321 69.96 0.79 30.10
N THR A 322 69.57 -0.37 30.68
CA THR A 322 70.28 -0.93 31.80
C THR A 322 71.14 -2.10 31.34
N ILE A 323 72.44 -2.05 31.64
CA ILE A 323 73.39 -3.07 31.26
C ILE A 323 73.87 -3.76 32.57
N LYS A 324 73.74 -5.07 32.63
CA LYS A 324 74.15 -5.87 33.80
C LYS A 324 75.43 -6.65 33.50
N ALA A 325 76.40 -6.64 34.45
CA ALA A 325 77.63 -7.38 34.32
C ALA A 325 77.40 -8.88 34.12
N ALA A 326 76.39 -9.44 34.83
CA ALA A 326 76.03 -10.85 34.76
C ALA A 326 75.60 -11.29 33.37
N ASP A 327 74.82 -10.45 32.65
CA ASP A 327 74.33 -10.73 31.31
C ASP A 327 75.43 -10.86 30.27
N LEU A 328 76.59 -10.26 30.59
CA LEU A 328 77.78 -10.28 29.74
C LEU A 328 78.83 -11.25 30.26
N GLY A 329 78.63 -11.97 31.37
CA GLY A 329 79.58 -12.83 32.00
C GLY A 329 80.83 -12.10 32.43
N LEU A 330 80.67 -10.88 32.94
CA LEU A 330 81.71 -10.05 33.53
C LEU A 330 81.62 -10.01 35.05
N LYS A 331 82.72 -9.93 35.74
CA LYS A 331 82.75 -9.80 37.21
C LYS A 331 82.30 -8.41 37.66
N LYS A 332 82.62 -7.42 36.87
CA LYS A 332 82.26 -6.02 37.11
C LYS A 332 82.27 -5.22 35.79
N ILE A 333 81.61 -4.09 35.78
CA ILE A 333 81.66 -3.11 34.70
C ILE A 333 82.64 -2.01 35.05
N GLY A 334 83.75 -1.93 34.33
CA GLY A 334 84.70 -0.89 34.48
C GLY A 334 84.44 0.33 33.65
N LYS A 335 84.08 0.12 32.37
CA LYS A 335 83.72 1.20 31.42
C LYS A 335 82.75 0.72 30.37
N VAL A 336 81.87 1.62 29.90
CA VAL A 336 81.03 1.43 28.75
C VAL A 336 81.37 2.43 27.67
N ASN A 337 81.74 1.98 26.49
CA ASN A 337 81.98 2.84 25.32
C ASN A 337 80.76 2.81 24.42
N VAL A 338 80.31 3.98 24.01
CA VAL A 338 79.21 4.12 23.09
C VAL A 338 79.74 4.31 21.64
N VAL A 339 79.29 3.43 20.71
CA VAL A 339 79.78 3.46 19.32
C VAL A 339 78.56 3.62 18.40
N PRO A 340 78.63 4.51 17.43
CA PRO A 340 79.76 5.27 16.97
C PRO A 340 80.16 6.41 17.97
N GLY A 341 81.40 6.73 17.96
CA GLY A 341 81.98 7.79 18.83
C GLY A 341 81.51 9.23 18.59
N SER A 342 80.57 9.39 17.63
CA SER A 342 79.82 10.63 17.40
C SER A 342 78.82 10.96 18.52
N TYR A 343 78.42 9.96 19.30
CA TYR A 343 77.63 10.19 20.50
C TYR A 343 78.54 10.73 21.62
N VAL A 344 78.24 11.92 22.14
CA VAL A 344 78.99 12.58 23.15
C VAL A 344 78.33 12.39 24.51
N LYS A 345 79.09 11.92 25.49
CA LYS A 345 78.63 11.77 26.87
C LYS A 345 78.28 13.20 27.41
N ASP A 346 77.28 13.23 28.27
CA ASP A 346 76.69 14.39 28.93
C ASP A 346 76.00 15.40 27.97
N GLU A 347 76.06 15.19 26.64
CA GLU A 347 75.34 15.94 25.61
C GLU A 347 74.22 15.10 25.04
N HIS A 348 74.52 13.90 24.58
CA HIS A 348 73.57 12.97 23.96
C HIS A 348 73.05 11.92 24.95
N TYR A 349 73.85 11.45 25.83
CA TYR A 349 73.53 10.45 26.84
C TYR A 349 74.28 10.68 28.14
N LYS A 350 73.74 10.24 29.27
CA LYS A 350 74.40 10.07 30.55
C LYS A 350 74.72 8.60 30.81
N LEU A 351 75.89 8.33 31.41
CA LEU A 351 76.29 7.01 31.80
C LEU A 351 76.59 7.01 33.28
N ALA A 352 75.87 6.23 34.02
CA ALA A 352 76.13 5.98 35.44
C ALA A 352 76.44 4.45 35.63
N ILE A 353 77.52 4.20 36.40
CA ILE A 353 77.87 2.86 36.81
C ILE A 353 77.57 2.75 38.30
N SER A 354 76.91 1.71 38.75
CA SER A 354 76.58 1.48 40.15
C SER A 354 77.87 1.36 41.00
N GLU A 355 77.77 1.63 42.28
CA GLU A 355 78.91 1.55 43.21
C GLU A 355 79.50 0.13 43.28
N ASP A 356 78.66 -0.87 43.23
CA ASP A 356 79.05 -2.28 43.18
C ASP A 356 79.59 -2.74 41.82
N LYS A 357 79.56 -1.83 40.82
CA LYS A 357 79.95 -2.10 39.43
C LYS A 357 79.19 -3.25 38.75
N GLN A 358 78.03 -3.60 39.28
CA GLN A 358 77.23 -4.72 38.70
C GLN A 358 76.31 -4.21 37.61
N THR A 359 75.95 -2.93 37.61
CA THR A 359 75.06 -2.39 36.62
C THR A 359 75.61 -1.05 36.04
N ALA A 360 75.33 -0.86 34.79
CA ALA A 360 75.51 0.47 34.12
C ALA A 360 74.22 0.91 33.52
N THR A 361 73.88 2.17 33.73
CA THR A 361 72.62 2.75 33.20
C THR A 361 73.03 3.84 32.21
N VAL A 362 72.51 3.69 30.98
CA VAL A 362 72.66 4.71 29.94
C VAL A 362 71.32 5.43 29.78
N GLU A 363 71.27 6.69 30.13
CA GLU A 363 70.12 7.57 29.95
C GLU A 363 70.33 8.40 28.71
N LEU A 364 69.40 8.32 27.78
CA LEU A 364 69.42 9.08 26.53
C LEU A 364 68.82 10.48 26.73
N ILE A 365 69.65 11.46 26.84
CA ILE A 365 69.25 12.88 27.09
C ILE A 365 68.52 13.43 25.85
N ASN A 366 69.15 13.28 24.68
CA ASN A 366 68.60 13.71 23.42
C ASN A 366 68.11 12.52 22.59
N ALA A 367 66.91 11.96 22.98
CA ALA A 367 66.35 10.77 22.35
C ALA A 367 66.10 10.94 20.84
N SER A 368 65.87 12.18 20.38
CA SER A 368 65.62 12.42 18.93
C SER A 368 66.85 12.10 18.07
N ARG A 369 68.05 12.23 18.62
CA ARG A 369 69.34 11.95 17.95
C ARG A 369 69.55 10.45 17.71
N PHE A 370 68.87 9.59 18.50
CA PHE A 370 68.95 8.14 18.45
C PHE A 370 67.84 7.47 17.64
N LYS A 371 66.90 8.26 17.10
CA LYS A 371 65.79 7.73 16.32
C LYS A 371 66.27 7.02 15.05
N ASN A 372 65.77 5.80 14.86
CA ASN A 372 66.12 4.94 13.74
C ASN A 372 67.63 4.76 13.54
N ASP A 373 68.42 4.82 14.64
CA ASP A 373 69.85 4.69 14.58
C ASP A 373 70.32 3.37 15.26
N LYS A 374 71.58 3.00 15.06
CA LYS A 374 72.23 1.81 15.57
C LYS A 374 73.38 2.18 16.49
N VAL A 375 73.36 1.62 17.67
CA VAL A 375 74.35 1.89 18.70
C VAL A 375 74.94 0.66 19.34
N VAL A 376 76.22 0.64 19.52
CA VAL A 376 76.88 -0.44 20.28
C VAL A 376 77.29 0.09 21.63
N PHE A 377 76.92 -0.65 22.67
CA PHE A 377 77.43 -0.44 24.03
C PHE A 377 78.54 -1.46 24.33
N ALA A 378 79.80 -1.06 24.11
CA ALA A 378 80.92 -1.91 24.28
C ALA A 378 81.47 -1.82 25.75
N VAL A 379 81.35 -2.94 26.48
CA VAL A 379 81.61 -2.98 27.91
C VAL A 379 83.00 -3.60 28.16
N THR A 380 83.78 -3.00 29.05
CA THR A 380 85.03 -3.54 29.54
C THR A 380 84.93 -3.78 31.05
N GLU A 381 85.69 -4.76 31.54
CA GLU A 381 85.79 -5.12 32.95
C GLU A 381 86.61 -4.08 33.70
#